data_3c23418af2c5339bc138d203e23d3b28
#
_entry.id   3c23418af2c5339bc138d203e23d3b28
#
_cell.length_a   1.000
_cell.length_b   1.000
_cell.length_c   1.000
_cell.angle_alpha   90.00
_cell.angle_beta   90.00
_cell.angle_gamma   90.00
#
_symmetry.space_group_name_H-M   'P 1'
#
loop_
_entity.id
_entity.type
_entity.pdbx_description
1 polymer ?
#
loop_
_entity_poly.entity_id
_entity_poly.type
_entity_poly.pdbx_seq_one_letter_code
_entity_poly.pdbx_strand_id
1 'polypeptide(L)'
;MQELAKSLDVPLELLVYQQPGQVADDALNDKWDVAILAIEKTRAKTIIFSPGMTEIEAGYVVQQNSSFELAEQVDSNGIKIAAPEKAGYERYLMTTLKNASIVHTQNFAGSLDLFKQNQVDAVAGLKPNLIESMHLLPTGKLLQGNFMTVDHGFSVPLGRVEAAAYLEKFVKQLI
;
A
#
# COMPACT_ATOMS: atom_id res chain seq x y z
N MET A 1 12.15 11.04 -4.23
CA MET A 1 11.79 12.48 -4.05
C MET A 1 13.00 13.40 -4.04
N GLN A 2 14.04 13.14 -3.23
CA GLN A 2 15.25 14.00 -3.19
C GLN A 2 15.90 14.17 -4.56
N GLU A 3 16.12 13.09 -5.33
CA GLU A 3 16.71 13.17 -6.67
C GLU A 3 15.83 13.96 -7.65
N LEU A 4 14.51 13.87 -7.53
CA LEU A 4 13.59 14.65 -8.35
C LEU A 4 13.72 16.14 -8.03
N ALA A 5 13.67 16.53 -6.75
CA ALA A 5 13.81 17.92 -6.33
C ALA A 5 15.15 18.51 -6.77
N LYS A 6 16.24 17.72 -6.65
CA LYS A 6 17.57 18.07 -7.13
C LYS A 6 17.62 18.28 -8.65
N SER A 7 16.95 17.42 -9.42
CA SER A 7 16.91 17.54 -10.89
C SER A 7 16.15 18.78 -11.38
N LEU A 8 15.24 19.29 -10.55
CA LEU A 8 14.44 20.48 -10.81
C LEU A 8 15.05 21.77 -10.20
N ASP A 9 16.14 21.64 -9.43
CA ASP A 9 16.75 22.72 -8.66
C ASP A 9 15.76 23.47 -7.77
N VAL A 10 14.92 22.70 -7.06
CA VAL A 10 13.91 23.25 -6.14
C VAL A 10 14.06 22.65 -4.74
N PRO A 11 13.66 23.36 -3.67
CA PRO A 11 13.61 22.81 -2.34
C PRO A 11 12.56 21.70 -2.23
N LEU A 12 12.83 20.71 -1.39
CA LEU A 12 11.90 19.63 -1.08
C LEU A 12 11.21 19.88 0.26
N GLU A 13 9.89 19.98 0.22
CA GLU A 13 9.03 19.94 1.41
C GLU A 13 8.30 18.60 1.45
N LEU A 14 8.37 17.88 2.58
CA LEU A 14 7.72 16.59 2.77
C LEU A 14 6.44 16.73 3.58
N LEU A 15 5.31 16.38 2.97
CA LEU A 15 4.03 16.24 3.65
C LEU A 15 3.84 14.79 4.09
N VAL A 16 3.67 14.58 5.38
CA VAL A 16 3.51 13.24 5.96
C VAL A 16 2.03 12.94 6.16
N TYR A 17 1.57 11.82 5.62
CA TYR A 17 0.21 11.32 5.77
C TYR A 17 0.22 9.99 6.51
N GLN A 18 -0.82 9.73 7.28
CA GLN A 18 -0.96 8.45 7.99
C GLN A 18 -1.46 7.33 7.11
N GLN A 19 -2.08 7.66 5.99
CA GLN A 19 -2.68 6.69 5.06
C GLN A 19 -2.54 7.12 3.61
N PRO A 20 -2.25 6.18 2.68
CA PRO A 20 -2.20 6.48 1.25
C PRO A 20 -3.52 7.00 0.67
N GLY A 21 -4.65 6.63 1.28
CA GLY A 21 -5.97 7.13 0.88
C GLY A 21 -6.11 8.63 1.05
N GLN A 22 -5.59 9.18 2.15
CA GLN A 22 -5.61 10.63 2.41
C GLN A 22 -4.80 11.40 1.37
N VAL A 23 -3.64 10.86 0.95
CA VAL A 23 -2.85 11.46 -0.13
C VAL A 23 -3.66 11.53 -1.41
N ALA A 24 -4.35 10.44 -1.77
CA ALA A 24 -5.17 10.38 -2.97
C ALA A 24 -6.38 11.32 -2.90
N ASP A 25 -7.03 11.43 -1.74
CA ASP A 25 -8.17 12.32 -1.53
C ASP A 25 -7.75 13.81 -1.66
N ASP A 26 -6.55 14.16 -1.20
CA ASP A 26 -6.00 15.53 -1.24
C ASP A 26 -5.47 15.95 -2.62
N ALA A 27 -5.37 15.03 -3.58
CA ALA A 27 -5.02 15.36 -4.97
C ALA A 27 -5.99 16.37 -5.59
N LEU A 28 -7.28 16.31 -5.23
CA LEU A 28 -8.31 17.24 -5.71
C LEU A 28 -8.22 18.64 -5.08
N ASN A 29 -7.47 18.79 -4.01
CA ASN A 29 -7.35 20.01 -3.24
C ASN A 29 -6.00 20.72 -3.44
N ASP A 30 -5.19 20.27 -4.41
CA ASP A 30 -3.84 20.81 -4.68
C ASP A 30 -2.96 20.94 -3.42
N LYS A 31 -3.06 19.97 -2.51
CA LYS A 31 -2.31 19.99 -1.24
C LYS A 31 -0.84 19.59 -1.42
N TRP A 32 -0.53 18.89 -2.49
CA TRP A 32 0.81 18.41 -2.80
C TRP A 32 1.07 18.48 -4.32
N ASP A 33 2.32 18.58 -4.70
CA ASP A 33 2.72 18.65 -6.12
C ASP A 33 3.00 17.28 -6.71
N VAL A 34 3.74 16.45 -5.98
CA VAL A 34 4.14 15.10 -6.40
C VAL A 34 4.05 14.13 -5.24
N ALA A 35 3.48 12.96 -5.46
CA ALA A 35 3.44 11.87 -4.49
C ALA A 35 4.02 10.58 -5.10
N ILE A 36 4.33 9.59 -4.25
CA ILE A 36 4.60 8.21 -4.66
C ILE A 36 3.46 7.37 -4.11
N LEU A 37 2.69 6.77 -5.00
CA LEU A 37 1.51 5.99 -4.65
C LEU A 37 1.44 4.70 -5.44
N ALA A 38 0.71 3.73 -4.89
CA ALA A 38 0.30 2.54 -5.61
C ALA A 38 -0.54 2.94 -6.85
N ILE A 39 -0.14 2.39 -7.99
CA ILE A 39 -0.83 2.61 -9.27
C ILE A 39 -2.11 1.78 -9.27
N GLU A 40 -3.26 2.44 -9.24
CA GLU A 40 -4.56 1.77 -9.26
C GLU A 40 -5.60 2.55 -10.07
N LYS A 41 -6.48 1.80 -10.73
CA LYS A 41 -7.49 2.36 -11.65
C LYS A 41 -8.43 3.37 -10.99
N THR A 42 -8.76 3.18 -9.73
CA THR A 42 -9.65 4.09 -9.00
C THR A 42 -9.00 5.45 -8.77
N ARG A 43 -7.70 5.48 -8.45
CA ARG A 43 -6.92 6.71 -8.27
C ARG A 43 -6.65 7.43 -9.58
N ALA A 44 -6.54 6.69 -10.69
CA ALA A 44 -6.33 7.28 -12.02
C ALA A 44 -7.45 8.22 -12.48
N LYS A 45 -8.57 8.29 -11.76
CA LYS A 45 -9.64 9.26 -12.01
C LYS A 45 -9.30 10.68 -11.55
N THR A 46 -8.38 10.83 -10.61
CA THR A 46 -8.00 12.11 -9.99
C THR A 46 -6.50 12.35 -9.98
N ILE A 47 -5.72 11.34 -10.39
CA ILE A 47 -4.25 11.33 -10.35
C ILE A 47 -3.71 10.81 -11.67
N ILE A 48 -2.66 11.44 -12.19
CA ILE A 48 -1.87 10.93 -13.31
C ILE A 48 -0.62 10.26 -12.72
N PHE A 49 -0.34 9.03 -13.15
CA PHE A 49 0.81 8.24 -12.71
C PHE A 49 1.91 8.22 -13.77
N SER A 50 3.16 8.22 -13.32
CA SER A 50 4.29 7.78 -14.15
C SER A 50 4.22 6.27 -14.41
N PRO A 51 5.06 5.71 -15.28
CA PRO A 51 5.33 4.27 -15.28
C PRO A 51 5.73 3.78 -13.88
N GLY A 52 5.45 2.51 -13.59
CA GLY A 52 5.88 1.88 -12.33
C GLY A 52 7.39 1.94 -12.16
N MET A 53 7.84 2.32 -10.97
CA MET A 53 9.25 2.41 -10.62
C MET A 53 9.71 1.23 -9.77
N THR A 54 8.80 0.67 -9.00
CA THR A 54 9.08 -0.41 -8.07
C THR A 54 7.83 -1.24 -7.83
N GLU A 55 8.03 -2.55 -7.79
CA GLU A 55 7.02 -3.50 -7.38
C GLU A 55 7.21 -3.80 -5.90
N ILE A 56 6.14 -3.69 -5.12
CA ILE A 56 6.12 -4.04 -3.71
C ILE A 56 5.13 -5.18 -3.51
N GLU A 57 5.59 -6.27 -2.94
CA GLU A 57 4.74 -7.41 -2.62
C GLU A 57 3.84 -7.11 -1.42
N ALA A 58 2.59 -7.54 -1.49
CA ALA A 58 1.66 -7.57 -0.38
C ALA A 58 1.48 -9.02 0.11
N GLY A 59 1.51 -9.19 1.42
CA GLY A 59 1.45 -10.50 2.07
C GLY A 59 0.64 -10.48 3.36
N TYR A 60 0.79 -11.53 4.16
CA TYR A 60 0.09 -11.69 5.43
C TYR A 60 1.04 -12.05 6.57
N VAL A 61 0.72 -11.53 7.74
CA VAL A 61 1.18 -12.06 9.02
C VAL A 61 0.01 -12.80 9.67
N VAL A 62 0.27 -14.02 10.16
CA VAL A 62 -0.68 -14.84 10.91
C VAL A 62 -0.09 -15.20 12.27
N GLN A 63 -0.89 -15.77 13.19
CA GLN A 63 -0.38 -16.23 14.47
C GLN A 63 0.66 -17.34 14.27
N GLN A 64 1.68 -17.39 15.12
CA GLN A 64 2.80 -18.34 15.02
C GLN A 64 2.34 -19.80 15.01
N ASN A 65 1.25 -20.11 15.70
CA ASN A 65 0.64 -21.45 15.76
C ASN A 65 -0.34 -21.75 14.62
N SER A 66 -0.53 -20.85 13.67
CA SER A 66 -1.34 -21.09 12.48
C SER A 66 -0.74 -22.21 11.65
N SER A 67 -1.59 -23.04 11.05
CA SER A 67 -1.18 -24.07 10.09
C SER A 67 -0.81 -23.52 8.71
N PHE A 68 -1.08 -22.24 8.45
CA PHE A 68 -0.75 -21.62 7.18
C PHE A 68 0.74 -21.33 7.07
N GLU A 69 1.32 -21.67 5.92
CA GLU A 69 2.71 -21.37 5.55
C GLU A 69 2.79 -20.47 4.31
N LEU A 70 1.77 -20.49 3.46
CA LEU A 70 1.69 -19.77 2.19
C LEU A 70 0.56 -18.75 2.20
N ALA A 71 0.78 -17.59 1.57
CA ALA A 71 -0.20 -16.52 1.47
C ALA A 71 -1.53 -16.99 0.82
N GLU A 72 -1.48 -17.88 -0.16
CA GLU A 72 -2.65 -18.42 -0.84
C GLU A 72 -3.60 -19.22 0.06
N GLN A 73 -3.13 -19.73 1.19
CA GLN A 73 -3.91 -20.51 2.13
C GLN A 73 -4.85 -19.67 2.99
N VAL A 74 -4.59 -18.35 3.08
CA VAL A 74 -5.33 -17.44 3.96
C VAL A 74 -6.78 -17.24 3.49
N ASP A 75 -7.05 -17.36 2.17
CA ASP A 75 -8.43 -17.29 1.66
C ASP A 75 -9.23 -18.56 1.99
N SER A 76 -9.49 -18.77 3.27
CA SER A 76 -10.19 -19.93 3.79
C SER A 76 -11.42 -19.52 4.61
N ASN A 77 -12.43 -20.41 4.68
CA ASN A 77 -13.68 -20.15 5.40
C ASN A 77 -13.42 -19.83 6.88
N GLY A 78 -14.06 -18.78 7.37
CA GLY A 78 -14.00 -18.36 8.76
C GLY A 78 -12.79 -17.50 9.11
N ILE A 79 -11.83 -17.34 8.20
CA ILE A 79 -10.65 -16.49 8.42
C ILE A 79 -11.02 -15.02 8.33
N LYS A 80 -10.57 -14.24 9.30
CA LYS A 80 -10.71 -12.79 9.36
C LYS A 80 -9.37 -12.12 9.10
N ILE A 81 -9.34 -11.24 8.10
CA ILE A 81 -8.14 -10.53 7.66
C ILE A 81 -8.31 -9.05 7.99
N ALA A 82 -7.47 -8.48 8.83
CA ALA A 82 -7.45 -7.03 9.05
C ALA A 82 -6.73 -6.32 7.91
N ALA A 83 -7.33 -5.27 7.38
CA ALA A 83 -6.73 -4.40 6.37
C ALA A 83 -7.24 -2.96 6.51
N PRO A 84 -6.39 -1.93 6.34
CA PRO A 84 -6.81 -0.54 6.36
C PRO A 84 -7.71 -0.22 5.16
N GLU A 85 -8.79 0.50 5.40
CA GLU A 85 -9.67 1.01 4.35
C GLU A 85 -8.91 1.86 3.33
N LYS A 86 -9.30 1.76 2.06
CA LYS A 86 -8.74 2.52 0.94
C LYS A 86 -7.28 2.20 0.63
N ALA A 87 -6.66 1.19 1.25
CA ALA A 87 -5.37 0.67 0.81
C ALA A 87 -5.52 -0.05 -0.54
N GLY A 88 -4.53 0.07 -1.43
CA GLY A 88 -4.58 -0.60 -2.74
C GLY A 88 -4.74 -2.11 -2.65
N TYR A 89 -4.03 -2.72 -1.71
CA TYR A 89 -4.12 -4.16 -1.46
C TYR A 89 -5.45 -4.57 -0.78
N GLU A 90 -6.07 -3.71 0.04
CA GLU A 90 -7.39 -3.98 0.61
C GLU A 90 -8.46 -4.04 -0.49
N ARG A 91 -8.44 -3.10 -1.43
CA ARG A 91 -9.35 -3.11 -2.59
C ARG A 91 -9.16 -4.33 -3.48
N TYR A 92 -7.92 -4.78 -3.66
CA TYR A 92 -7.66 -6.03 -4.36
C TYR A 92 -8.30 -7.21 -3.64
N LEU A 93 -8.12 -7.32 -2.32
CA LEU A 93 -8.70 -8.39 -1.51
C LEU A 93 -10.22 -8.39 -1.55
N MET A 94 -10.87 -7.21 -1.51
CA MET A 94 -12.33 -7.09 -1.63
C MET A 94 -12.88 -7.71 -2.93
N THR A 95 -12.08 -7.76 -3.99
CA THR A 95 -12.50 -8.28 -5.29
C THR A 95 -12.05 -9.71 -5.56
N THR A 96 -11.08 -10.21 -4.81
CA THR A 96 -10.43 -11.51 -5.09
C THR A 96 -10.70 -12.58 -4.05
N LEU A 97 -10.91 -12.22 -2.79
CA LEU A 97 -11.27 -13.19 -1.74
C LEU A 97 -12.60 -13.86 -2.02
N LYS A 98 -12.64 -15.16 -1.78
CA LYS A 98 -13.83 -16.00 -1.99
C LYS A 98 -14.40 -16.56 -0.69
N ASN A 99 -13.54 -16.81 0.30
CA ASN A 99 -13.86 -17.55 1.50
C ASN A 99 -13.58 -16.76 2.78
N ALA A 100 -12.45 -16.05 2.84
CA ALA A 100 -12.10 -15.22 3.99
C ALA A 100 -12.85 -13.89 3.99
N SER A 101 -12.94 -13.27 5.15
CA SER A 101 -13.58 -11.96 5.34
C SER A 101 -12.59 -10.88 5.72
N ILE A 102 -12.84 -9.64 5.29
CA ILE A 102 -12.02 -8.49 5.65
C ILE A 102 -12.64 -7.79 6.86
N VAL A 103 -11.79 -7.47 7.84
CA VAL A 103 -12.09 -6.56 8.94
C VAL A 103 -11.38 -5.24 8.64
N HIS A 104 -12.17 -4.24 8.28
CA HIS A 104 -11.65 -2.91 7.93
C HIS A 104 -11.14 -2.17 9.16
N THR A 105 -10.01 -1.48 9.01
CA THR A 105 -9.41 -0.65 10.05
C THR A 105 -9.15 0.75 9.53
N GLN A 106 -9.00 1.71 10.42
CA GLN A 106 -8.72 3.10 10.03
C GLN A 106 -7.31 3.25 9.44
N ASN A 107 -6.35 2.48 9.94
CA ASN A 107 -4.95 2.53 9.54
C ASN A 107 -4.26 1.19 9.83
N PHE A 108 -3.03 1.05 9.39
CA PHE A 108 -2.24 -0.16 9.57
C PHE A 108 -1.98 -0.49 11.05
N ALA A 109 -1.77 0.52 11.91
CA ALA A 109 -1.61 0.31 13.35
C ALA A 109 -2.86 -0.34 13.97
N GLY A 110 -4.06 0.08 13.55
CA GLY A 110 -5.31 -0.54 13.96
C GLY A 110 -5.41 -2.02 13.55
N SER A 111 -4.89 -2.39 12.38
CA SER A 111 -4.82 -3.80 11.96
C SER A 111 -3.90 -4.62 12.88
N LEU A 112 -2.75 -4.07 13.26
CA LEU A 112 -1.83 -4.72 14.21
C LEU A 112 -2.46 -4.87 15.59
N ASP A 113 -3.24 -3.88 16.04
CA ASP A 113 -3.89 -3.93 17.35
C ASP A 113 -4.97 -5.00 17.42
N LEU A 114 -5.81 -5.13 16.38
CA LEU A 114 -6.78 -6.22 16.28
C LEU A 114 -6.10 -7.60 16.32
N PHE A 115 -4.97 -7.74 15.65
CA PHE A 115 -4.20 -8.98 15.63
C PHE A 115 -3.63 -9.33 17.01
N LYS A 116 -3.02 -8.36 17.71
CA LYS A 116 -2.53 -8.54 19.09
C LYS A 116 -3.62 -8.95 20.07
N GLN A 117 -4.86 -8.48 19.83
CA GLN A 117 -6.03 -8.81 20.63
C GLN A 117 -6.71 -10.12 20.21
N ASN A 118 -6.15 -10.86 19.25
CA ASN A 118 -6.73 -12.08 18.67
C ASN A 118 -8.16 -11.90 18.11
N GLN A 119 -8.47 -10.70 17.61
CA GLN A 119 -9.77 -10.40 17.00
C GLN A 119 -9.80 -10.72 15.50
N VAL A 120 -8.64 -10.92 14.91
CA VAL A 120 -8.44 -11.34 13.52
C VAL A 120 -7.38 -12.44 13.44
N ASP A 121 -7.43 -13.24 12.38
CA ASP A 121 -6.53 -14.37 12.16
C ASP A 121 -5.28 -13.96 11.37
N ALA A 122 -5.41 -12.92 10.53
CA ALA A 122 -4.34 -12.41 9.70
C ALA A 122 -4.35 -10.88 9.60
N VAL A 123 -3.17 -10.31 9.36
CA VAL A 123 -3.01 -8.91 8.94
C VAL A 123 -2.48 -8.89 7.52
N ALA A 124 -3.19 -8.20 6.64
CA ALA A 124 -2.71 -7.91 5.29
C ALA A 124 -1.90 -6.61 5.27
N GLY A 125 -0.83 -6.57 4.47
CA GLY A 125 -0.01 -5.39 4.32
C GLY A 125 1.05 -5.52 3.25
N LEU A 126 1.68 -4.41 2.91
CA LEU A 126 2.90 -4.44 2.11
C LEU A 126 4.00 -5.12 2.91
N LYS A 127 4.73 -6.04 2.30
CA LYS A 127 5.76 -6.84 2.99
C LYS A 127 6.80 -6.00 3.73
N PRO A 128 7.34 -4.90 3.19
CA PRO A 128 8.25 -4.06 3.95
C PRO A 128 7.67 -3.58 5.28
N ASN A 129 6.40 -3.12 5.29
CA ASN A 129 5.73 -2.66 6.50
C ASN A 129 5.46 -3.80 7.48
N LEU A 130 5.07 -4.98 6.96
CA LEU A 130 4.87 -6.17 7.79
C LEU A 130 6.18 -6.59 8.46
N ILE A 131 7.28 -6.65 7.71
CA ILE A 131 8.61 -7.01 8.21
C ILE A 131 9.07 -6.03 9.30
N GLU A 132 8.96 -4.73 9.03
CA GLU A 132 9.30 -3.69 10.01
C GLU A 132 8.48 -3.83 11.29
N SER A 133 7.21 -4.23 11.18
CA SER A 133 6.29 -4.35 12.31
C SER A 133 6.42 -5.67 13.08
N MET A 134 7.23 -6.64 12.63
CA MET A 134 7.33 -7.95 13.30
C MET A 134 7.79 -7.84 14.75
N HIS A 135 8.60 -6.83 15.09
CA HIS A 135 9.00 -6.60 16.49
C HIS A 135 7.82 -6.25 17.43
N LEU A 136 6.71 -5.76 16.87
CA LEU A 136 5.45 -5.49 17.59
C LEU A 136 4.54 -6.71 17.69
N LEU A 137 4.85 -7.78 16.95
CA LEU A 137 4.04 -8.98 16.78
C LEU A 137 4.83 -10.24 17.19
N PRO A 138 5.19 -10.39 18.47
CA PRO A 138 6.05 -11.51 18.92
C PRO A 138 5.41 -12.89 18.70
N THR A 139 4.07 -12.95 18.56
CA THR A 139 3.32 -14.17 18.26
C THR A 139 2.97 -14.32 16.79
N GLY A 140 3.46 -13.42 15.93
CA GLY A 140 3.20 -13.43 14.50
C GLY A 140 4.26 -14.16 13.69
N LYS A 141 3.88 -14.73 12.56
CA LYS A 141 4.78 -15.17 11.50
C LYS A 141 4.36 -14.60 10.15
N LEU A 142 5.33 -14.13 9.38
CA LEU A 142 5.13 -13.68 8.01
C LEU A 142 5.05 -14.91 7.10
N LEU A 143 3.97 -15.02 6.30
CA LEU A 143 3.80 -16.12 5.37
C LEU A 143 4.69 -15.97 4.14
N GLN A 144 5.04 -17.11 3.56
CA GLN A 144 5.75 -17.18 2.28
C GLN A 144 4.81 -16.83 1.12
N GLY A 145 5.39 -16.34 0.02
CA GLY A 145 4.63 -15.88 -1.14
C GLY A 145 3.94 -14.54 -0.88
N ASN A 146 3.16 -14.11 -1.83
CA ASN A 146 2.37 -12.88 -1.77
C ASN A 146 0.98 -13.15 -2.35
N PHE A 147 0.01 -12.30 -2.03
CA PHE A 147 -1.29 -12.36 -2.68
C PHE A 147 -1.41 -11.34 -3.81
N MET A 148 -0.52 -10.36 -3.85
CA MET A 148 -0.53 -9.27 -4.81
C MET A 148 0.86 -8.64 -4.90
N THR A 149 1.21 -8.16 -6.09
CA THR A 149 2.30 -7.22 -6.31
C THR A 149 1.72 -5.85 -6.63
N VAL A 150 2.22 -4.81 -6.01
CA VAL A 150 1.73 -3.44 -6.14
C VAL A 150 2.81 -2.58 -6.80
N ASP A 151 2.53 -2.12 -8.01
CA ASP A 151 3.37 -1.15 -8.68
C ASP A 151 3.21 0.22 -8.02
N HIS A 152 4.33 0.88 -7.72
CA HIS A 152 4.34 2.25 -7.24
C HIS A 152 4.99 3.16 -8.28
N GLY A 153 4.41 4.33 -8.47
CA GLY A 153 4.92 5.35 -9.39
C GLY A 153 4.83 6.75 -8.79
N PHE A 154 5.57 7.68 -9.38
CA PHE A 154 5.30 9.09 -9.16
C PHE A 154 3.90 9.42 -9.64
N SER A 155 3.28 10.34 -8.95
CA SER A 155 1.91 10.77 -9.24
C SER A 155 1.78 12.26 -9.07
N VAL A 156 0.93 12.86 -9.89
CA VAL A 156 0.55 14.28 -9.83
C VAL A 156 -0.97 14.39 -9.87
N PRO A 157 -1.56 15.47 -9.31
CA PRO A 157 -2.99 15.74 -9.46
C PRO A 157 -3.42 15.79 -10.92
N LEU A 158 -4.65 15.37 -11.20
CA LEU A 158 -5.23 15.42 -12.54
C LEU A 158 -5.20 16.88 -13.08
N GLY A 159 -4.78 17.04 -14.34
CA GLY A 159 -4.62 18.35 -14.98
C GLY A 159 -3.18 18.86 -15.03
N ARG A 160 -2.27 18.32 -14.21
CA ARG A 160 -0.83 18.67 -14.25
C ARG A 160 -0.09 17.84 -15.33
N VAL A 161 -0.51 17.98 -16.58
CA VAL A 161 -0.05 17.15 -17.71
C VAL A 161 1.43 17.34 -18.00
N GLU A 162 1.96 18.56 -17.90
CA GLU A 162 3.39 18.84 -18.15
C GLU A 162 4.28 18.21 -17.06
N ALA A 163 3.84 18.29 -15.80
CA ALA A 163 4.53 17.62 -14.71
C ALA A 163 4.50 16.09 -14.87
N ALA A 164 3.37 15.52 -15.28
CA ALA A 164 3.27 14.09 -15.58
C ALA A 164 4.24 13.67 -16.71
N ALA A 165 4.32 14.45 -17.79
CA ALA A 165 5.24 14.19 -18.90
C ALA A 165 6.72 14.29 -18.47
N TYR A 166 7.04 15.23 -17.59
CA TYR A 166 8.37 15.32 -17.00
C TYR A 166 8.70 14.08 -16.16
N LEU A 167 7.80 13.68 -15.28
CA LEU A 167 7.99 12.51 -14.42
C LEU A 167 8.14 11.22 -15.21
N GLU A 168 7.39 11.06 -16.31
CA GLU A 168 7.56 9.90 -17.20
C GLU A 168 8.99 9.83 -17.76
N LYS A 169 9.55 10.96 -18.23
CA LYS A 169 10.92 11.03 -18.71
C LYS A 169 11.93 10.76 -17.59
N PHE A 170 11.69 11.35 -16.42
CA PHE A 170 12.56 11.21 -15.26
C PHE A 170 12.64 9.73 -14.82
N VAL A 171 11.51 9.05 -14.74
CA VAL A 171 11.46 7.62 -14.38
C VAL A 171 12.21 6.76 -15.39
N LYS A 172 12.05 7.01 -16.69
CA LYS A 172 12.78 6.30 -17.75
C LYS A 172 14.30 6.46 -17.69
N GLN A 173 14.79 7.46 -16.98
CA GLN A 173 16.23 7.68 -16.77
C GLN A 173 16.73 7.00 -15.49
N LEU A 174 15.83 6.63 -14.58
CA LEU A 174 16.16 5.95 -13.32
C LEU A 174 16.20 4.42 -13.45
N ILE A 175 15.48 3.88 -14.43
CA ILE A 175 15.38 2.46 -14.75
C ILE A 175 16.33 2.14 -15.90
#